data_8a5b3b6b4e99d30bcda01f934ee15a20
#
_entry.id   8a5b3b6b4e99d30bcda01f934ee15a20
#
_cell.length_a   1.000
_cell.length_b   1.000
_cell.length_c   1.000
_cell.angle_alpha   90.00
_cell.angle_beta   90.00
_cell.angle_gamma   90.00
#
_symmetry.space_group_name_H-M   'P 1'
#
loop_
_entity.id
_entity.type
_entity.pdbx_description
1 polymer ?
#
loop_
_entity_poly.entity_id
_entity_poly.type
_entity_poly.pdbx_seq_one_letter_code
_entity_poly.pdbx_strand_id
1 'polypeptide(L)'
;MRSCHRSRSKAWIRGWIPAATVLAGMACGYSFRSPVPAHLNTVYVPTFQNETREFQLTQQLTERVINEFLNESRLQLVGDEQDADLLVVGTIRNYEEEALSYDPGQAANPDVFNRRVLLTVDVRLEDQVRDETLWESASLREWGEFSEEQGETREDGIQRAIDKISEELLRHVVEEF
;
A
#
# COMPACT_ATOMS: atom_id res chain seq x y z
N MET A 1 89.05 44.51 -9.67
CA MET A 1 88.48 45.52 -10.60
C MET A 1 87.15 44.95 -11.20
N ARG A 2 86.06 45.71 -10.98
CA ARG A 2 84.81 45.72 -11.74
C ARG A 2 84.02 44.38 -11.83
N SER A 3 83.04 44.15 -10.95
CA SER A 3 81.67 44.61 -11.13
C SER A 3 80.98 44.10 -12.40
N CYS A 4 80.04 43.24 -12.24
CA CYS A 4 78.73 43.41 -12.85
C CYS A 4 77.67 42.52 -12.21
N HIS A 5 76.80 43.12 -11.54
CA HIS A 5 75.55 42.65 -11.05
C HIS A 5 74.64 42.24 -12.20
N ARG A 6 74.04 41.04 -12.18
CA ARG A 6 72.92 40.79 -13.06
C ARG A 6 71.80 40.14 -12.25
N SER A 7 70.88 40.95 -11.89
CA SER A 7 69.59 40.60 -11.36
C SER A 7 68.88 39.62 -12.28
N ARG A 8 68.45 38.49 -11.73
CA ARG A 8 67.49 37.62 -12.40
C ARG A 8 66.19 37.60 -11.62
N SER A 9 65.25 38.33 -12.23
CA SER A 9 63.84 38.35 -11.84
C SER A 9 63.25 36.95 -11.82
N LYS A 10 62.75 36.56 -10.65
CA LYS A 10 61.93 35.34 -10.48
C LYS A 10 60.53 35.62 -11.04
N ALA A 11 60.22 34.99 -12.17
CA ALA A 11 58.84 34.94 -12.68
C ALA A 11 58.01 34.03 -11.79
N TRP A 12 57.02 34.60 -11.17
CA TRP A 12 55.94 33.90 -10.47
C TRP A 12 54.97 33.35 -11.52
N ILE A 13 55.03 32.06 -11.74
CA ILE A 13 54.01 31.36 -12.50
C ILE A 13 52.84 31.11 -11.54
N ARG A 14 51.85 31.97 -11.61
CA ARG A 14 50.55 31.78 -10.97
C ARG A 14 49.85 30.68 -11.76
N GLY A 15 49.81 29.47 -11.15
CA GLY A 15 49.05 28.35 -11.65
C GLY A 15 47.57 28.70 -11.63
N TRP A 16 47.00 28.85 -12.78
CA TRP A 16 45.57 28.86 -13.00
C TRP A 16 45.08 27.42 -12.96
N ILE A 17 44.50 27.02 -11.84
CA ILE A 17 43.73 25.78 -11.72
C ILE A 17 42.39 26.07 -12.39
N PRO A 18 42.00 25.36 -13.44
CA PRO A 18 40.66 25.49 -14.00
C PRO A 18 39.63 24.91 -13.02
N ALA A 19 38.83 25.77 -12.45
CA ALA A 19 37.66 25.44 -11.62
C ALA A 19 36.48 24.91 -12.47
N ALA A 20 36.69 23.84 -13.23
CA ALA A 20 35.71 23.28 -14.15
C ALA A 20 35.44 21.78 -13.93
N THR A 21 35.51 21.30 -12.70
CA THR A 21 35.34 19.84 -12.48
C THR A 21 34.55 19.52 -11.20
N VAL A 22 33.47 20.19 -10.92
CA VAL A 22 32.55 19.83 -9.82
C VAL A 22 31.09 20.05 -10.23
N LEU A 23 30.70 19.64 -11.41
CA LEU A 23 29.27 19.64 -11.79
C LEU A 23 28.81 18.30 -12.41
N ALA A 24 29.41 17.20 -11.97
CA ALA A 24 29.02 15.87 -12.41
C ALA A 24 28.69 15.02 -11.17
N GLY A 25 27.49 15.13 -10.62
CA GLY A 25 27.19 14.25 -9.49
C GLY A 25 25.87 14.45 -8.78
N MET A 26 24.82 14.90 -9.45
CA MET A 26 23.47 14.77 -8.89
C MET A 26 22.44 14.43 -9.97
N ALA A 27 22.71 13.35 -10.69
CA ALA A 27 21.64 12.58 -11.28
C ALA A 27 21.05 11.72 -10.16
N CYS A 28 20.31 12.33 -9.24
CA CYS A 28 19.33 11.61 -8.46
C CYS A 28 18.33 11.05 -9.47
N GLY A 29 18.49 9.78 -9.79
CA GLY A 29 17.49 9.03 -10.52
C GLY A 29 16.21 8.97 -9.69
N TYR A 30 15.37 9.98 -9.81
CA TYR A 30 13.97 9.87 -9.43
C TYR A 30 13.36 8.89 -10.44
N SER A 31 13.33 7.62 -10.06
CA SER A 31 12.45 6.63 -10.65
C SER A 31 11.03 7.07 -10.32
N PHE A 32 10.40 7.80 -11.21
CA PHE A 32 8.95 7.89 -11.22
C PHE A 32 8.46 6.51 -11.67
N ARG A 33 8.33 5.57 -10.72
CA ARG A 33 7.47 4.41 -10.95
C ARG A 33 6.09 4.97 -11.10
N SER A 34 5.54 4.85 -12.28
CA SER A 34 4.12 5.11 -12.52
C SER A 34 3.36 4.10 -11.67
N PRO A 35 2.57 4.54 -10.69
CA PRO A 35 1.99 3.63 -9.70
C PRO A 35 0.99 2.62 -10.29
N VAL A 36 0.46 2.86 -11.47
CA VAL A 36 -0.38 1.91 -12.23
C VAL A 36 0.21 1.76 -13.62
N PRO A 37 0.40 0.53 -14.16
CA PRO A 37 0.85 0.34 -15.52
C PRO A 37 -0.02 1.12 -16.51
N ALA A 38 0.60 1.84 -17.43
CA ALA A 38 -0.11 2.76 -18.34
C ALA A 38 -1.15 2.08 -19.28
N HIS A 39 -1.14 0.76 -19.37
CA HIS A 39 -2.10 -0.01 -20.14
C HIS A 39 -3.36 -0.39 -19.33
N LEU A 40 -3.33 -0.29 -18.00
CA LEU A 40 -4.47 -0.57 -17.15
C LEU A 40 -5.28 0.72 -16.94
N ASN A 41 -6.48 0.75 -17.49
CA ASN A 41 -7.39 1.89 -17.41
C ASN A 41 -8.72 1.52 -16.75
N THR A 42 -9.10 0.24 -16.84
CA THR A 42 -10.37 -0.26 -16.34
C THR A 42 -10.15 -1.35 -15.31
N VAL A 43 -11.05 -1.43 -14.32
CA VAL A 43 -11.03 -2.45 -13.27
C VAL A 43 -12.42 -3.06 -13.09
N TYR A 44 -12.46 -4.36 -12.91
CA TYR A 44 -13.65 -5.10 -12.51
C TYR A 44 -13.40 -5.80 -11.18
N VAL A 45 -14.38 -5.69 -10.28
CA VAL A 45 -14.38 -6.32 -8.96
C VAL A 45 -15.61 -7.22 -8.87
N PRO A 46 -15.48 -8.53 -9.12
CA PRO A 46 -16.56 -9.48 -8.90
C PRO A 46 -16.89 -9.59 -7.40
N THR A 47 -18.07 -10.10 -7.10
CA THR A 47 -18.46 -10.40 -5.71
C THR A 47 -17.45 -11.36 -5.08
N PHE A 48 -16.88 -10.99 -3.95
CA PHE A 48 -15.94 -11.82 -3.21
C PHE A 48 -16.58 -13.15 -2.78
N GLN A 49 -15.86 -14.23 -2.92
CA GLN A 49 -16.27 -15.52 -2.40
C GLN A 49 -16.13 -15.52 -0.86
N ASN A 50 -16.95 -16.34 -0.18
CA ASN A 50 -16.96 -16.37 1.27
C ASN A 50 -17.06 -17.82 1.77
N GLU A 51 -16.03 -18.29 2.43
CA GLU A 51 -15.94 -19.61 3.03
C GLU A 51 -16.31 -19.60 4.53
N THR A 52 -16.63 -18.41 5.08
CA THR A 52 -17.01 -18.24 6.47
C THR A 52 -18.52 -18.42 6.69
N ARG A 53 -18.93 -18.37 7.94
CA ARG A 53 -20.37 -18.43 8.32
C ARG A 53 -21.02 -17.06 8.39
N GLU A 54 -20.26 -15.98 8.25
CA GLU A 54 -20.73 -14.59 8.32
C GLU A 54 -21.08 -14.08 6.91
N PHE A 55 -22.28 -14.35 6.45
CA PHE A 55 -22.73 -14.08 5.08
C PHE A 55 -22.68 -12.59 4.69
N GLN A 56 -22.81 -11.71 5.67
CA GLN A 56 -22.81 -10.25 5.41
C GLN A 56 -21.44 -9.75 4.92
N LEU A 57 -20.35 -10.44 5.27
CA LEU A 57 -19.00 -10.06 4.89
C LEU A 57 -18.80 -9.99 3.38
N THR A 58 -19.46 -10.88 2.63
CA THR A 58 -19.40 -10.88 1.16
C THR A 58 -19.80 -9.52 0.58
N GLN A 59 -20.98 -9.04 0.97
CA GLN A 59 -21.50 -7.78 0.46
C GLN A 59 -20.67 -6.60 0.97
N GLN A 60 -20.41 -6.54 2.27
CA GLN A 60 -19.70 -5.43 2.90
C GLN A 60 -18.29 -5.25 2.33
N LEU A 61 -17.52 -6.33 2.20
CA LEU A 61 -16.16 -6.27 1.65
C LEU A 61 -16.19 -5.90 0.16
N THR A 62 -17.08 -6.53 -0.63
CA THR A 62 -17.18 -6.23 -2.06
C THR A 62 -17.53 -4.75 -2.28
N GLU A 63 -18.57 -4.24 -1.61
CA GLU A 63 -18.98 -2.85 -1.72
C GLU A 63 -17.87 -1.87 -1.27
N ARG A 64 -17.15 -2.21 -0.21
CA ARG A 64 -16.08 -1.36 0.29
C ARG A 64 -14.90 -1.29 -0.69
N VAL A 65 -14.47 -2.44 -1.23
CA VAL A 65 -13.42 -2.51 -2.25
C VAL A 65 -13.84 -1.73 -3.51
N ILE A 66 -15.07 -1.92 -3.99
CA ILE A 66 -15.61 -1.15 -5.13
C ILE A 66 -15.55 0.36 -4.86
N ASN A 67 -15.95 0.79 -3.66
CA ASN A 67 -15.93 2.20 -3.30
C ASN A 67 -14.50 2.77 -3.23
N GLU A 68 -13.51 2.00 -2.80
CA GLU A 68 -12.11 2.41 -2.84
C GLU A 68 -11.63 2.64 -4.27
N PHE A 69 -11.92 1.71 -5.18
CA PHE A 69 -11.57 1.87 -6.59
C PHE A 69 -12.32 3.02 -7.26
N LEU A 70 -13.57 3.30 -6.89
CA LEU A 70 -14.32 4.46 -7.40
C LEU A 70 -13.70 5.79 -6.98
N ASN A 71 -13.04 5.84 -5.81
CA ASN A 71 -12.35 7.02 -5.34
C ASN A 71 -10.96 7.19 -5.98
N GLU A 72 -10.41 6.13 -6.57
CA GLU A 72 -9.16 6.18 -7.32
C GLU A 72 -9.42 6.70 -8.74
N SER A 73 -8.93 7.89 -9.05
CA SER A 73 -9.24 8.59 -10.31
C SER A 73 -8.55 8.03 -11.55
N ARG A 74 -7.63 7.06 -11.40
CA ARG A 74 -6.84 6.51 -12.50
C ARG A 74 -7.43 5.28 -13.15
N LEU A 75 -8.28 4.56 -12.42
CA LEU A 75 -8.96 3.36 -12.90
C LEU A 75 -10.46 3.61 -13.00
N GLN A 76 -11.05 3.23 -14.12
CA GLN A 76 -12.48 3.28 -14.32
C GLN A 76 -13.10 1.94 -13.96
N LEU A 77 -14.04 1.93 -13.01
CA LEU A 77 -14.80 0.72 -12.69
C LEU A 77 -15.72 0.35 -13.86
N VAL A 78 -15.68 -0.92 -14.28
CA VAL A 78 -16.56 -1.48 -15.30
C VAL A 78 -17.49 -2.53 -14.70
N GLY A 79 -18.60 -2.80 -15.38
CA GLY A 79 -19.62 -3.74 -14.91
C GLY A 79 -19.47 -5.17 -15.42
N ASP A 80 -18.51 -5.44 -16.28
CA ASP A 80 -18.29 -6.74 -16.89
C ASP A 80 -16.78 -7.06 -16.93
N GLU A 81 -16.45 -8.32 -16.66
CA GLU A 81 -15.08 -8.82 -16.69
C GLU A 81 -14.42 -8.67 -18.07
N GLN A 82 -15.20 -8.81 -19.15
CA GLN A 82 -14.71 -8.72 -20.53
C GLN A 82 -14.24 -7.31 -20.91
N ASP A 83 -14.71 -6.29 -20.20
CA ASP A 83 -14.37 -4.89 -20.43
C ASP A 83 -13.23 -4.40 -19.51
N ALA A 84 -12.72 -5.28 -18.64
CA ALA A 84 -11.73 -4.94 -17.64
C ALA A 84 -10.30 -5.21 -18.12
N ASP A 85 -9.40 -4.25 -17.90
CA ASP A 85 -7.96 -4.45 -18.02
C ASP A 85 -7.39 -5.13 -16.76
N LEU A 86 -7.95 -4.79 -15.58
CA LEU A 86 -7.57 -5.32 -14.27
C LEU A 86 -8.75 -6.04 -13.62
N LEU A 87 -8.52 -7.26 -13.16
CA LEU A 87 -9.48 -8.06 -12.41
C LEU A 87 -9.01 -8.23 -10.95
N VAL A 88 -9.92 -7.98 -10.00
CA VAL A 88 -9.65 -8.11 -8.56
C VAL A 88 -10.46 -9.28 -8.01
N VAL A 89 -9.85 -10.44 -7.87
CA VAL A 89 -10.52 -11.65 -7.34
C VAL A 89 -10.19 -11.85 -5.87
N GLY A 90 -11.19 -12.12 -5.04
CA GLY A 90 -10.97 -12.37 -3.62
C GLY A 90 -11.86 -13.44 -3.02
N THR A 91 -11.34 -14.08 -1.96
CA THR A 91 -12.04 -15.09 -1.18
C THR A 91 -11.82 -14.84 0.31
N ILE A 92 -12.90 -14.63 1.06
CA ILE A 92 -12.86 -14.51 2.52
C ILE A 92 -12.69 -15.93 3.09
N ARG A 93 -11.51 -16.20 3.66
CA ARG A 93 -11.13 -17.51 4.18
C ARG A 93 -11.53 -17.73 5.61
N ASN A 94 -11.34 -16.70 6.43
CA ASN A 94 -11.55 -16.86 7.86
C ASN A 94 -12.06 -15.58 8.50
N TYR A 95 -12.89 -15.76 9.50
CA TYR A 95 -13.42 -14.75 10.40
C TYR A 95 -13.26 -15.25 11.83
N GLU A 96 -12.56 -14.51 12.65
CA GLU A 96 -12.36 -14.83 14.07
C GLU A 96 -12.69 -13.62 14.93
N GLU A 97 -13.26 -13.87 16.09
CA GLU A 97 -13.47 -12.85 17.11
C GLU A 97 -12.67 -13.22 18.34
N GLU A 98 -11.78 -12.32 18.76
CA GLU A 98 -10.89 -12.54 19.87
C GLU A 98 -11.14 -11.53 20.99
N ALA A 99 -11.12 -11.99 22.24
CA ALA A 99 -11.05 -11.13 23.39
C ALA A 99 -9.59 -10.64 23.55
N LEU A 100 -9.39 -9.33 23.66
CA LEU A 100 -8.08 -8.79 23.98
C LEU A 100 -7.80 -9.01 25.46
N SER A 101 -6.75 -9.78 25.76
CA SER A 101 -6.32 -10.05 27.14
C SER A 101 -6.01 -8.75 27.87
N TYR A 102 -6.62 -8.62 29.01
CA TYR A 102 -6.43 -7.49 29.88
C TYR A 102 -5.17 -7.61 30.75
N ASP A 103 -4.61 -6.46 31.16
CA ASP A 103 -3.47 -6.32 32.08
C ASP A 103 -3.75 -7.00 33.43
N PRO A 104 -2.92 -7.97 33.90
CA PRO A 104 -3.09 -8.65 35.18
C PRO A 104 -3.07 -7.74 36.40
N GLY A 105 -2.72 -6.45 36.24
CA GLY A 105 -2.68 -5.47 37.32
C GLY A 105 -4.02 -4.91 37.77
N GLN A 106 -5.11 -5.12 37.03
CA GLN A 106 -6.46 -4.67 37.37
C GLN A 106 -7.44 -5.84 37.61
N ALA A 107 -6.99 -6.88 38.26
CA ALA A 107 -7.73 -8.13 38.53
C ALA A 107 -9.05 -7.99 39.34
N ALA A 108 -9.62 -6.81 39.45
CA ALA A 108 -10.88 -6.59 40.19
C ALA A 108 -12.14 -6.71 39.31
N ASN A 109 -12.03 -6.70 37.98
CA ASN A 109 -13.17 -6.87 37.09
C ASN A 109 -12.76 -7.62 35.81
N PRO A 110 -13.14 -8.90 35.66
CA PRO A 110 -12.76 -9.71 34.50
C PRO A 110 -13.60 -9.44 33.26
N ASP A 111 -14.36 -8.37 33.21
CA ASP A 111 -15.14 -8.02 32.03
C ASP A 111 -14.21 -7.54 30.91
N VAL A 112 -14.02 -8.41 29.94
CA VAL A 112 -13.21 -8.08 28.73
C VAL A 112 -14.07 -7.22 27.83
N PHE A 113 -13.89 -5.90 27.94
CA PHE A 113 -14.66 -4.94 27.16
C PHE A 113 -14.03 -4.64 25.78
N ASN A 114 -12.75 -4.99 25.59
CA ASN A 114 -12.06 -4.80 24.34
C ASN A 114 -11.95 -6.12 23.58
N ARG A 115 -12.45 -6.13 22.38
CA ARG A 115 -12.45 -7.28 21.47
C ARG A 115 -11.89 -6.86 20.12
N ARG A 116 -11.51 -7.83 19.32
CA ARG A 116 -11.16 -7.60 17.93
C ARG A 116 -11.79 -8.64 17.02
N VAL A 117 -12.16 -8.20 15.85
CA VAL A 117 -12.48 -9.03 14.71
C VAL A 117 -11.21 -9.18 13.86
N LEU A 118 -10.92 -10.40 13.47
CA LEU A 118 -9.83 -10.76 12.61
C LEU A 118 -10.38 -11.34 11.31
N LEU A 119 -10.00 -10.75 10.19
CA LEU A 119 -10.44 -11.18 8.88
C LEU A 119 -9.24 -11.64 8.05
N THR A 120 -9.36 -12.80 7.41
CA THR A 120 -8.35 -13.33 6.49
C THR A 120 -8.95 -13.48 5.12
N VAL A 121 -8.31 -12.88 4.11
CA VAL A 121 -8.79 -12.84 2.73
C VAL A 121 -7.65 -13.24 1.80
N ASP A 122 -7.92 -14.16 0.88
CA ASP A 122 -7.04 -14.40 -0.27
C ASP A 122 -7.44 -13.42 -1.36
N VAL A 123 -6.47 -12.77 -1.95
CA VAL A 123 -6.71 -11.81 -3.04
C VAL A 123 -5.72 -11.99 -4.15
N ARG A 124 -6.17 -11.78 -5.39
CA ARG A 124 -5.36 -11.79 -6.59
C ARG A 124 -5.75 -10.63 -7.50
N LEU A 125 -4.73 -9.95 -8.02
CA LEU A 125 -4.84 -8.91 -9.03
C LEU A 125 -4.33 -9.49 -10.36
N GLU A 126 -5.19 -9.52 -11.37
CA GLU A 126 -4.91 -10.12 -12.66
C GLU A 126 -4.97 -9.07 -13.78
N ASP A 127 -3.88 -8.95 -14.53
CA ASP A 127 -3.83 -8.15 -15.75
C ASP A 127 -4.45 -8.98 -16.89
N GLN A 128 -5.67 -8.59 -17.31
CA GLN A 128 -6.41 -9.28 -18.36
C GLN A 128 -5.83 -8.99 -19.75
N VAL A 129 -5.07 -7.90 -19.92
CA VAL A 129 -4.45 -7.52 -21.20
C VAL A 129 -3.22 -8.38 -21.49
N ARG A 130 -2.45 -8.73 -20.44
CA ARG A 130 -1.21 -9.51 -20.55
C ARG A 130 -1.35 -10.96 -20.11
N ASP A 131 -2.50 -11.33 -19.55
CA ASP A 131 -2.78 -12.64 -18.98
C ASP A 131 -1.73 -13.02 -17.91
N GLU A 132 -1.47 -12.08 -16.97
CA GLU A 132 -0.50 -12.26 -15.90
C GLU A 132 -1.07 -11.86 -14.52
N THR A 133 -0.64 -12.54 -13.47
CA THR A 133 -0.93 -12.14 -12.10
C THR A 133 0.05 -11.05 -11.69
N LEU A 134 -0.47 -9.87 -11.39
CA LEU A 134 0.33 -8.73 -10.95
C LEU A 134 0.70 -8.86 -9.48
N TRP A 135 -0.23 -9.29 -8.67
CA TRP A 135 -0.06 -9.47 -7.24
C TRP A 135 -1.00 -10.54 -6.71
N GLU A 136 -0.53 -11.29 -5.73
CA GLU A 136 -1.32 -12.30 -5.03
C GLU A 136 -0.93 -12.35 -3.55
N SER A 137 -1.94 -12.42 -2.69
CA SER A 137 -1.77 -12.71 -1.28
C SER A 137 -2.72 -13.83 -0.87
N ALA A 138 -2.16 -14.95 -0.47
CA ALA A 138 -2.93 -16.09 0.02
C ALA A 138 -3.35 -15.95 1.49
N SER A 139 -3.14 -14.81 2.14
CA SER A 139 -3.40 -14.64 3.56
C SER A 139 -3.27 -13.16 3.97
N LEU A 140 -3.98 -12.28 3.27
CA LEU A 140 -4.13 -10.90 3.71
C LEU A 140 -4.96 -10.88 4.99
N ARG A 141 -4.37 -10.43 6.09
CA ARG A 141 -4.93 -10.54 7.42
C ARG A 141 -4.99 -9.20 8.11
N GLU A 142 -6.21 -8.73 8.37
CA GLU A 142 -6.45 -7.46 9.03
C GLU A 142 -7.44 -7.60 10.18
N TRP A 143 -7.38 -6.66 11.10
CA TRP A 143 -8.25 -6.66 12.26
C TRP A 143 -8.85 -5.28 12.56
N GLY A 144 -10.06 -5.32 13.13
CA GLY A 144 -10.71 -4.16 13.71
C GLY A 144 -11.04 -4.40 15.18
N GLU A 145 -10.62 -3.47 16.02
CA GLU A 145 -10.93 -3.50 17.46
C GLU A 145 -12.25 -2.78 17.72
N PHE A 146 -12.96 -3.23 18.75
CA PHE A 146 -14.16 -2.57 19.24
C PHE A 146 -14.27 -2.71 20.75
N SER A 147 -14.91 -1.73 21.38
CA SER A 147 -15.09 -1.68 22.84
C SER A 147 -16.56 -1.53 23.20
N GLU A 148 -17.13 -2.58 23.78
CA GLU A 148 -18.52 -2.56 24.26
C GLU A 148 -18.72 -1.52 25.37
N GLU A 149 -17.68 -1.23 26.16
CA GLU A 149 -17.70 -0.21 27.19
C GLU A 149 -17.86 1.21 26.63
N GLN A 150 -17.34 1.42 25.42
CA GLN A 150 -17.50 2.68 24.67
C GLN A 150 -18.77 2.72 23.81
N GLY A 151 -19.60 1.68 23.90
CA GLY A 151 -20.83 1.54 23.11
C GLY A 151 -20.59 1.11 21.67
N GLU A 152 -19.39 0.63 21.34
CA GLU A 152 -19.09 0.08 20.05
C GLU A 152 -19.60 -1.36 19.94
N THR A 153 -19.85 -1.79 18.74
CA THR A 153 -20.40 -3.10 18.42
C THR A 153 -19.41 -3.95 17.64
N ARG A 154 -19.66 -5.25 17.55
CA ARG A 154 -18.94 -6.16 16.67
C ARG A 154 -18.90 -5.66 15.22
N GLU A 155 -19.98 -5.04 14.78
CA GLU A 155 -20.10 -4.47 13.43
C GLU A 155 -19.06 -3.36 13.19
N ASP A 156 -18.81 -2.51 14.19
CA ASP A 156 -17.75 -1.49 14.10
C ASP A 156 -16.37 -2.12 13.93
N GLY A 157 -16.12 -3.25 14.62
CA GLY A 157 -14.90 -4.02 14.45
C GLY A 157 -14.78 -4.62 13.04
N ILE A 158 -15.87 -5.17 12.50
CA ILE A 158 -15.93 -5.72 11.14
C ILE A 158 -15.62 -4.62 10.12
N GLN A 159 -16.27 -3.47 10.24
CA GLN A 159 -16.05 -2.34 9.31
C GLN A 159 -14.59 -1.88 9.30
N ARG A 160 -13.96 -1.75 10.48
CA ARG A 160 -12.54 -1.38 10.59
C ARG A 160 -11.60 -2.40 9.95
N ALA A 161 -11.89 -3.70 10.07
CA ALA A 161 -11.11 -4.74 9.41
C ALA A 161 -11.25 -4.70 7.89
N ILE A 162 -12.49 -4.52 7.40
CA ILE A 162 -12.80 -4.37 5.98
C ILE A 162 -12.15 -3.13 5.39
N ASP A 163 -12.18 -1.99 6.09
CA ASP A 163 -11.54 -0.75 5.66
C ASP A 163 -10.04 -0.98 5.42
N LYS A 164 -9.35 -1.59 6.37
CA LYS A 164 -7.92 -1.88 6.24
C LYS A 164 -7.58 -2.83 5.09
N ILE A 165 -8.40 -3.88 4.87
CA ILE A 165 -8.24 -4.78 3.73
C ILE A 165 -8.39 -4.01 2.42
N SER A 166 -9.40 -3.15 2.32
CA SER A 166 -9.67 -2.38 1.10
C SER A 166 -8.57 -1.38 0.80
N GLU A 167 -8.08 -0.69 1.81
CA GLU A 167 -6.94 0.25 1.70
C GLU A 167 -5.66 -0.48 1.29
N GLU A 168 -5.38 -1.65 1.88
CA GLU A 168 -4.22 -2.46 1.54
C GLU A 168 -4.26 -2.95 0.09
N LEU A 169 -5.43 -3.40 -0.38
CA LEU A 169 -5.64 -3.78 -1.77
C LEU A 169 -5.37 -2.62 -2.73
N LEU A 170 -5.96 -1.46 -2.45
CA LEU A 170 -5.75 -0.28 -3.30
C LEU A 170 -4.29 0.16 -3.29
N ARG A 171 -3.61 0.07 -2.15
CA ARG A 171 -2.20 0.39 -2.02
C ARG A 171 -1.33 -0.47 -2.94
N HIS A 172 -1.56 -1.77 -3.00
CA HIS A 172 -0.83 -2.66 -3.92
C HIS A 172 -1.08 -2.32 -5.38
N VAL A 173 -2.28 -1.90 -5.75
CA VAL A 173 -2.58 -1.47 -7.12
C VAL A 173 -1.90 -0.14 -7.46
N VAL A 174 -1.80 0.78 -6.48
CA VAL A 174 -1.35 2.17 -6.72
C VAL A 174 0.16 2.35 -6.52
N GLU A 175 0.79 1.61 -5.61
CA GLU A 175 2.17 1.86 -5.17
C GLU A 175 3.20 0.85 -5.70
N GLU A 176 2.79 -0.37 -6.03
CA GLU A 176 3.73 -1.44 -6.39
C GLU A 176 3.99 -1.58 -7.90
N PHE A 177 3.26 -0.86 -8.73
CA PHE A 177 3.43 -0.86 -10.21
C PHE A 177 3.96 0.51 -10.72
#